data_c5447fe6169dc9e65b7d406e1d9010ad
#
_entry.id   c5447fe6169dc9e65b7d406e1d9010ad
#
_cell.length_a   1.000
_cell.length_b   1.000
_cell.length_c   1.000
_cell.angle_alpha   90.00
_cell.angle_beta   90.00
_cell.angle_gamma   90.00
#
_symmetry.space_group_name_H-M   'P 1'
#
loop_
_entity.id
_entity.type
_entity.pdbx_description
1 polymer ?
#
loop_
_entity_poly.entity_id
_entity_poly.type
_entity_poly.pdbx_seq_one_letter_code
_entity_poly.pdbx_strand_id
1 'polypeptide(L)'
;MHPHHFTRRRLLGTAAMTGLAGAGLATGVALPAAAADSVIVDGVKITKVKDLTGPDITGRFGLHWVDLGCVTRCPDGRNLFVFGDSFGPNWGENWRSPTGLWSSTERLADGVEFDGTPGGDWAKQLIPYEHGDEISTIIPSDVITLGDKIYLHAVVNQGFGNVIWSGIWVSADNGETWQDSGARFPGEAYEKRWQLASWDLGKDNWVYVYTSEFLRESSMILHRVRPWHITRPEKYQPWGKRHGRWCWGADPTPLSDDIIGENSLRRFGDKWIHTWFDGPRYRIDCQVLKHPTQDPRTAKKFTMLHGTSWDNEDVNHLAQLYGSYVIPGSKLSDLHIAVSQWNTSDNSRYNVMQYRFQGLDRYDWRA
;
A
#
# COMPACT_ATOMS: atom_id res chain seq x y z
N MET A 1 31.23 5.25 0.83
CA MET A 1 29.86 5.08 1.36
C MET A 1 29.17 4.12 0.42
N HIS A 2 28.95 2.87 0.85
CA HIS A 2 28.30 1.86 0.02
C HIS A 2 26.78 1.98 0.17
N PRO A 3 25.99 1.90 -0.91
CA PRO A 3 24.56 1.86 -0.83
C PRO A 3 24.14 0.54 -0.16
N HIS A 4 23.37 0.61 0.90
CA HIS A 4 22.78 -0.53 1.56
C HIS A 4 21.70 -1.14 0.65
N HIS A 5 22.08 -2.17 -0.12
CA HIS A 5 21.11 -3.04 -0.76
C HIS A 5 20.38 -3.86 0.32
N PHE A 6 19.16 -3.47 0.67
CA PHE A 6 18.29 -4.28 1.50
C PHE A 6 17.77 -5.47 0.70
N THR A 7 18.55 -6.51 0.63
CA THR A 7 18.09 -7.81 0.15
C THR A 7 17.41 -8.54 1.30
N ARG A 8 16.12 -8.83 1.15
CA ARG A 8 15.30 -9.66 2.07
C ARG A 8 15.82 -11.13 2.19
N ARG A 9 17.05 -11.41 1.80
CA ARG A 9 17.67 -12.72 1.86
C ARG A 9 18.26 -13.00 3.24
N ARG A 10 17.45 -13.35 4.22
CA ARG A 10 17.80 -14.15 5.41
C ARG A 10 16.64 -14.10 6.38
N LEU A 11 15.73 -15.06 6.32
CA LEU A 11 14.84 -15.35 7.44
C LEU A 11 14.22 -16.74 7.29
N LEU A 12 14.98 -17.73 7.67
CA LEU A 12 14.50 -18.98 8.25
C LEU A 12 15.60 -19.40 9.25
N GLY A 13 15.40 -19.02 10.49
CA GLY A 13 16.24 -19.42 11.61
C GLY A 13 15.40 -19.48 12.86
N THR A 14 15.06 -20.69 13.26
CA THR A 14 14.39 -21.06 14.51
C THR A 14 15.24 -20.65 15.73
N ALA A 15 14.68 -19.90 16.67
CA ALA A 15 15.19 -19.79 18.03
C ALA A 15 14.03 -19.82 19.02
N ALA A 16 13.98 -20.89 19.81
CA ALA A 16 13.11 -21.01 20.97
C ALA A 16 13.73 -20.28 22.17
N MET A 17 12.95 -19.46 22.86
CA MET A 17 13.30 -19.03 24.24
C MET A 17 12.09 -19.04 25.16
N THR A 18 12.31 -19.62 26.27
CA THR A 18 11.41 -19.90 27.41
C THR A 18 11.13 -18.66 28.25
N GLY A 19 9.89 -18.60 28.75
CA GLY A 19 9.34 -17.46 29.44
C GLY A 19 9.68 -17.29 30.91
N LEU A 20 9.18 -16.18 31.48
CA LEU A 20 8.86 -16.03 32.88
C LEU A 20 7.74 -15.03 33.07
N ALA A 21 6.70 -15.43 33.77
CA ALA A 21 5.52 -14.66 34.09
C ALA A 21 5.75 -13.70 35.26
N GLY A 22 5.22 -12.50 35.17
CA GLY A 22 5.06 -11.57 36.29
C GLY A 22 3.74 -10.83 36.19
N ALA A 23 2.79 -11.12 37.06
CA ALA A 23 1.50 -10.45 37.13
C ALA A 23 1.62 -9.17 37.98
N GLY A 24 1.22 -8.03 37.39
CA GLY A 24 1.05 -6.76 38.08
C GLY A 24 -0.25 -6.10 37.67
N LEU A 25 -1.21 -5.99 38.59
CA LEU A 25 -2.45 -5.22 38.41
C LEU A 25 -2.14 -3.72 38.46
N ALA A 26 -2.36 -3.01 37.37
CA ALA A 26 -2.32 -1.55 37.36
C ALA A 26 -3.69 -1.00 36.98
N THR A 27 -4.28 -0.24 37.90
CA THR A 27 -5.52 0.54 37.71
C THR A 27 -5.24 1.68 36.71
N GLY A 28 -5.88 1.61 35.55
CA GLY A 28 -5.69 2.59 34.48
C GLY A 28 -6.38 3.93 34.79
N VAL A 29 -5.58 4.94 35.07
CA VAL A 29 -5.97 6.34 34.86
C VAL A 29 -5.72 6.62 33.37
N ALA A 30 -6.79 6.93 32.62
CA ALA A 30 -6.65 7.38 31.24
C ALA A 30 -5.83 8.67 31.22
N LEU A 31 -4.59 8.59 30.78
CA LEU A 31 -3.79 9.77 30.48
C LEU A 31 -4.41 10.50 29.29
N PRO A 32 -4.44 11.85 29.30
CA PRO A 32 -4.87 12.60 28.11
C PRO A 32 -3.98 12.18 26.93
N ALA A 33 -4.61 11.94 25.76
CA ALA A 33 -3.89 11.61 24.55
C ALA A 33 -2.76 12.66 24.36
N ALA A 34 -1.53 12.18 24.33
CA ALA A 34 -0.38 13.04 24.02
C ALA A 34 -0.69 13.77 22.71
N ALA A 35 -0.46 15.08 22.65
CA ALA A 35 -0.62 15.83 21.42
C ALA A 35 0.20 15.14 20.33
N ALA A 36 -0.44 14.77 19.22
CA ALA A 36 0.25 14.09 18.13
C ALA A 36 1.43 14.96 17.67
N ASP A 37 2.63 14.41 17.70
CA ASP A 37 3.82 15.10 17.23
C ASP A 37 3.64 15.50 15.77
N SER A 38 3.99 16.74 15.42
CA SER A 38 3.86 17.26 14.08
C SER A 38 5.03 18.17 13.69
N VAL A 39 5.37 18.15 12.41
CA VAL A 39 6.38 19.03 11.81
C VAL A 39 5.80 19.75 10.59
N ILE A 40 6.33 20.92 10.26
CA ILE A 40 5.96 21.64 9.04
C ILE A 40 7.15 21.62 8.09
N VAL A 41 6.95 21.08 6.88
CA VAL A 41 7.94 21.03 5.80
C VAL A 41 7.33 21.72 4.59
N ASP A 42 7.97 22.74 4.07
CA ASP A 42 7.52 23.53 2.89
C ASP A 42 6.04 23.96 2.97
N GLY A 43 5.57 24.31 4.15
CA GLY A 43 4.19 24.75 4.39
C GLY A 43 3.17 23.60 4.52
N VAL A 44 3.59 22.34 4.42
CA VAL A 44 2.76 21.17 4.67
C VAL A 44 2.98 20.68 6.10
N LYS A 45 1.91 20.58 6.89
CA LYS A 45 1.95 20.01 8.23
C LYS A 45 1.86 18.49 8.14
N ILE A 46 2.86 17.79 8.66
CA ILE A 46 2.97 16.34 8.74
C ILE A 46 2.70 15.93 10.18
N THR A 47 1.84 14.94 10.38
CA THR A 47 1.49 14.42 11.70
C THR A 47 1.42 12.89 11.65
N LYS A 48 2.11 12.20 12.55
CA LYS A 48 1.83 10.79 12.84
C LYS A 48 0.55 10.74 13.67
N VAL A 49 -0.54 10.21 13.10
CA VAL A 49 -1.83 10.16 13.80
C VAL A 49 -1.81 9.05 14.85
N LYS A 50 -1.50 7.82 14.43
CA LYS A 50 -1.38 6.64 15.31
C LYS A 50 -0.81 5.44 14.57
N ASP A 51 -0.44 4.42 15.31
CA ASP A 51 -0.26 3.08 14.75
C ASP A 51 -1.65 2.48 14.47
N LEU A 52 -1.83 1.89 13.29
CA LEU A 52 -3.09 1.26 12.88
C LEU A 52 -3.13 -0.21 13.26
N THR A 53 -1.98 -0.87 13.31
CA THR A 53 -1.87 -2.30 13.58
C THR A 53 -0.83 -2.58 14.64
N GLY A 54 -0.92 -3.75 15.24
CA GLY A 54 0.00 -4.21 16.28
C GLY A 54 -0.69 -5.14 17.27
N PRO A 55 0.06 -5.80 18.15
CA PRO A 55 -0.49 -6.77 19.11
C PRO A 55 -1.66 -6.23 19.95
N ASP A 56 -1.54 -5.01 20.45
CA ASP A 56 -2.55 -4.37 21.31
C ASP A 56 -3.69 -3.70 20.53
N ILE A 57 -3.57 -3.56 19.21
CA ILE A 57 -4.54 -2.85 18.35
C ILE A 57 -5.37 -3.85 17.55
N THR A 58 -4.70 -4.69 16.76
CA THR A 58 -5.34 -5.64 15.84
C THR A 58 -5.16 -7.09 16.24
N GLY A 59 -4.45 -7.35 17.35
CA GLY A 59 -4.30 -8.71 17.91
C GLY A 59 -5.65 -9.37 18.23
N ARG A 60 -6.70 -8.59 18.59
CA ARG A 60 -8.06 -9.10 18.77
C ARG A 60 -8.65 -9.75 17.52
N PHE A 61 -8.17 -9.40 16.33
CA PHE A 61 -8.52 -10.03 15.05
C PHE A 61 -7.49 -11.08 14.62
N GLY A 62 -6.54 -11.45 15.50
CA GLY A 62 -5.44 -12.34 15.19
C GLY A 62 -4.35 -11.75 14.30
N LEU A 63 -4.32 -10.44 14.12
CA LEU A 63 -3.33 -9.71 13.33
C LEU A 63 -2.39 -8.94 14.25
N HIS A 64 -1.33 -9.61 14.69
CA HIS A 64 -0.33 -9.02 15.59
C HIS A 64 0.78 -8.31 14.79
N TRP A 65 1.11 -8.85 13.63
CA TRP A 65 2.18 -8.40 12.76
C TRP A 65 1.66 -8.36 11.34
N VAL A 66 1.56 -7.18 10.75
CA VAL A 66 1.03 -7.00 9.39
C VAL A 66 1.67 -5.81 8.70
N ASP A 67 1.67 -5.82 7.36
CA ASP A 67 2.16 -4.71 6.54
C ASP A 67 1.18 -4.30 5.44
N LEU A 68 1.60 -3.29 4.66
CA LEU A 68 0.89 -2.69 3.54
C LEU A 68 -0.39 -1.93 4.00
N GLY A 69 -1.57 -2.41 3.66
CA GLY A 69 -2.83 -1.73 3.99
C GLY A 69 -3.34 -0.89 2.83
N CYS A 70 -3.33 -1.43 1.61
CA CYS A 70 -4.04 -0.82 0.50
C CYS A 70 -5.54 -0.79 0.79
N VAL A 71 -6.22 0.29 0.39
CA VAL A 71 -7.54 0.56 0.94
C VAL A 71 -8.52 1.10 -0.09
N THR A 72 -9.78 0.64 -0.01
CA THR A 72 -10.89 1.15 -0.82
C THR A 72 -12.13 1.39 0.04
N ARG A 73 -13.02 2.26 -0.45
CA ARG A 73 -14.36 2.41 0.10
C ARG A 73 -15.26 1.30 -0.44
N CYS A 74 -15.82 0.49 0.43
CA CYS A 74 -16.78 -0.55 0.07
C CYS A 74 -18.12 0.04 -0.40
N PRO A 75 -18.95 -0.71 -1.14
CA PRO A 75 -20.32 -0.32 -1.49
C PRO A 75 -21.21 0.01 -0.29
N ASP A 76 -21.02 -0.65 0.84
CA ASP A 76 -21.73 -0.38 2.10
C ASP A 76 -21.26 0.86 2.87
N GLY A 77 -20.23 1.54 2.38
CA GLY A 77 -19.69 2.78 2.96
C GLY A 77 -18.54 2.58 3.94
N ARG A 78 -18.22 1.36 4.37
CA ARG A 78 -17.00 1.09 5.16
C ARG A 78 -15.74 1.20 4.30
N ASN A 79 -14.59 1.41 4.92
CA ASN A 79 -13.30 1.23 4.28
C ASN A 79 -12.81 -0.20 4.52
N LEU A 80 -12.39 -0.88 3.47
CA LEU A 80 -11.67 -2.16 3.56
C LEU A 80 -10.18 -1.88 3.39
N PHE A 81 -9.40 -2.19 4.42
CA PHE A 81 -7.94 -2.24 4.37
C PHE A 81 -7.52 -3.67 4.06
N VAL A 82 -6.67 -3.83 3.07
CA VAL A 82 -6.12 -5.13 2.67
C VAL A 82 -4.62 -5.14 2.95
N PHE A 83 -4.20 -6.06 3.80
CA PHE A 83 -2.83 -6.19 4.29
C PHE A 83 -2.10 -7.31 3.56
N GLY A 84 -0.77 -7.25 3.56
CA GLY A 84 0.13 -8.26 3.05
C GLY A 84 0.32 -9.44 4.01
N ASP A 85 1.57 -9.86 4.16
CA ASP A 85 1.92 -10.92 5.08
C ASP A 85 1.47 -10.55 6.50
N SER A 86 0.74 -11.45 7.12
CA SER A 86 0.08 -11.24 8.40
C SER A 86 0.31 -12.44 9.30
N PHE A 87 0.73 -12.19 10.55
CA PHE A 87 1.05 -13.24 11.49
C PHE A 87 0.25 -13.11 12.79
N GLY A 88 0.13 -14.24 13.50
CA GLY A 88 -0.51 -14.36 14.80
C GLY A 88 0.32 -13.82 15.95
N PRO A 89 0.08 -14.31 17.20
CA PRO A 89 0.77 -13.81 18.39
C PRO A 89 2.29 -13.89 18.32
N ASN A 90 2.83 -14.94 17.72
CA ASN A 90 4.26 -15.07 17.51
C ASN A 90 4.61 -14.82 16.04
N TRP A 91 5.75 -14.18 15.79
CA TRP A 91 6.27 -13.94 14.46
C TRP A 91 6.37 -15.23 13.65
N GLY A 92 5.80 -15.24 12.43
CA GLY A 92 5.79 -16.40 11.54
C GLY A 92 4.66 -17.40 11.80
N GLU A 93 3.95 -17.31 12.93
CA GLU A 93 2.80 -18.19 13.21
C GLU A 93 1.52 -17.69 12.54
N ASN A 94 0.65 -18.64 12.17
CA ASN A 94 -0.62 -18.33 11.53
C ASN A 94 -0.48 -17.37 10.34
N TRP A 95 0.50 -17.61 9.50
CA TRP A 95 0.77 -16.79 8.33
C TRP A 95 -0.41 -16.82 7.34
N ARG A 96 -0.89 -15.66 7.00
CA ARG A 96 -1.98 -15.41 6.05
C ARG A 96 -1.63 -14.23 5.18
N SER A 97 -1.89 -14.31 3.89
CA SER A 97 -1.71 -13.20 2.94
C SER A 97 -2.60 -13.40 1.71
N PRO A 98 -3.37 -12.40 1.27
CA PRO A 98 -3.67 -11.16 1.99
C PRO A 98 -4.74 -11.36 3.08
N THR A 99 -4.78 -10.42 4.04
CA THR A 99 -5.84 -10.32 5.06
C THR A 99 -6.58 -9.00 4.94
N GLY A 100 -7.68 -8.82 5.68
CA GLY A 100 -8.47 -7.59 5.60
C GLY A 100 -9.08 -7.15 6.93
N LEU A 101 -9.24 -5.84 7.11
CA LEU A 101 -10.00 -5.24 8.19
C LEU A 101 -10.94 -4.16 7.66
N TRP A 102 -12.13 -4.06 8.24
CA TRP A 102 -13.06 -2.98 7.96
C TRP A 102 -12.96 -1.86 8.98
N SER A 103 -13.24 -0.65 8.50
CA SER A 103 -13.33 0.56 9.31
C SER A 103 -14.53 1.40 8.88
N SER A 104 -15.34 1.78 9.83
CA SER A 104 -16.42 2.77 9.68
C SER A 104 -16.01 4.18 10.11
N THR A 105 -14.73 4.42 10.34
CA THR A 105 -14.21 5.75 10.74
C THR A 105 -14.56 6.80 9.69
N GLU A 106 -15.33 7.81 10.08
CA GLU A 106 -15.68 8.94 9.22
C GLU A 106 -14.66 10.08 9.30
N ARG A 107 -14.16 10.40 10.52
CA ARG A 107 -13.17 11.45 10.76
C ARG A 107 -11.76 10.88 10.84
N LEU A 108 -11.07 10.84 9.72
CA LEU A 108 -9.70 10.31 9.65
C LEU A 108 -8.71 11.03 10.59
N ALA A 109 -8.99 12.30 10.91
CA ALA A 109 -8.15 13.10 11.83
C ALA A 109 -8.12 12.54 13.27
N ASP A 110 -9.14 11.79 13.68
CA ASP A 110 -9.22 11.17 15.00
C ASP A 110 -8.49 9.80 15.03
N GLY A 111 -8.01 9.34 13.87
CA GLY A 111 -7.37 8.04 13.69
C GLY A 111 -8.36 6.97 13.24
N VAL A 112 -7.93 6.13 12.32
CA VAL A 112 -8.71 4.97 11.85
C VAL A 112 -8.84 3.95 12.98
N GLU A 113 -10.05 3.48 13.22
CA GLU A 113 -10.37 2.36 14.10
C GLU A 113 -10.97 1.22 13.27
N PHE A 114 -10.54 -0.02 13.54
CA PHE A 114 -11.10 -1.18 12.88
C PHE A 114 -12.23 -1.75 13.71
N ASP A 115 -13.36 -2.05 13.07
CA ASP A 115 -14.59 -2.53 13.70
C ASP A 115 -15.00 -3.95 13.29
N GLY A 116 -14.27 -4.55 12.35
CA GLY A 116 -14.52 -5.92 11.91
C GLY A 116 -13.49 -6.44 10.91
N THR A 117 -13.63 -7.71 10.57
CA THR A 117 -12.77 -8.40 9.61
C THR A 117 -13.55 -9.45 8.82
N PRO A 118 -13.22 -9.67 7.53
CA PRO A 118 -13.67 -10.85 6.81
C PRO A 118 -13.31 -12.13 7.58
N GLY A 119 -14.31 -12.99 7.81
CA GLY A 119 -14.16 -14.20 8.60
C GLY A 119 -14.69 -14.11 10.04
N GLY A 120 -15.31 -12.98 10.44
CA GLY A 120 -15.93 -12.80 11.74
C GLY A 120 -14.96 -12.25 12.80
N ASP A 121 -14.68 -13.01 13.86
CA ASP A 121 -13.82 -12.53 14.96
C ASP A 121 -12.32 -12.66 14.66
N TRP A 122 -11.96 -13.44 13.63
CA TRP A 122 -10.58 -13.73 13.27
C TRP A 122 -10.35 -13.48 11.79
N ALA A 123 -9.39 -12.62 11.47
CA ALA A 123 -9.06 -12.27 10.10
C ALA A 123 -8.60 -13.50 9.31
N LYS A 124 -9.39 -13.90 8.31
CA LYS A 124 -9.03 -14.99 7.42
C LYS A 124 -8.11 -14.54 6.30
N GLN A 125 -7.45 -15.49 5.67
CA GLN A 125 -6.81 -15.27 4.37
C GLN A 125 -7.89 -15.02 3.31
N LEU A 126 -7.80 -13.88 2.61
CA LEU A 126 -8.84 -13.44 1.67
C LEU A 126 -8.84 -14.28 0.39
N ILE A 127 -7.67 -14.67 -0.07
CA ILE A 127 -7.46 -15.48 -1.27
C ILE A 127 -7.07 -16.88 -0.83
N PRO A 128 -7.89 -17.92 -1.12
CA PRO A 128 -7.57 -19.30 -0.72
C PRO A 128 -6.36 -19.84 -1.50
N TYR A 129 -5.29 -20.17 -0.82
CA TYR A 129 -4.13 -20.93 -1.29
C TYR A 129 -3.36 -21.47 -0.08
N GLU A 130 -2.44 -22.40 -0.29
CA GLU A 130 -1.52 -22.88 0.74
C GLU A 130 -0.13 -22.32 0.48
N HIS A 131 0.52 -21.85 1.55
CA HIS A 131 1.91 -21.41 1.48
C HIS A 131 2.83 -22.61 1.22
N GLY A 132 3.64 -22.55 0.19
CA GLY A 132 4.50 -23.67 -0.22
C GLY A 132 5.44 -23.32 -1.37
N ASP A 133 5.98 -24.36 -2.00
CA ASP A 133 6.99 -24.21 -3.06
C ASP A 133 6.41 -23.67 -4.37
N GLU A 134 5.12 -23.90 -4.65
CA GLU A 134 4.46 -23.39 -5.86
C GLU A 134 4.03 -21.94 -5.69
N ILE A 135 3.44 -21.62 -4.54
CA ILE A 135 3.04 -20.26 -4.16
C ILE A 135 3.55 -20.01 -2.75
N SER A 136 4.56 -19.18 -2.61
CA SER A 136 5.08 -18.84 -1.29
C SER A 136 4.18 -17.82 -0.57
N THR A 137 3.72 -16.80 -1.28
CA THR A 137 2.80 -15.78 -0.76
C THR A 137 2.10 -15.03 -1.89
N ILE A 138 0.89 -14.53 -1.62
CA ILE A 138 0.16 -13.61 -2.50
C ILE A 138 0.06 -12.26 -1.80
N ILE A 139 0.76 -11.27 -2.35
CA ILE A 139 0.88 -9.93 -1.76
C ILE A 139 -0.07 -8.96 -2.45
N PRO A 140 -0.95 -8.23 -1.73
CA PRO A 140 -1.83 -7.24 -2.33
C PRO A 140 -1.00 -6.06 -2.87
N SER A 141 -1.43 -5.52 -3.98
CA SER A 141 -0.81 -4.35 -4.60
C SER A 141 -1.70 -3.12 -4.47
N ASP A 142 -2.96 -3.22 -4.90
CA ASP A 142 -3.97 -2.18 -4.69
C ASP A 142 -5.38 -2.75 -4.82
N VAL A 143 -6.36 -2.03 -4.31
CA VAL A 143 -7.77 -2.41 -4.28
C VAL A 143 -8.64 -1.23 -4.74
N ILE A 144 -9.65 -1.50 -5.58
CA ILE A 144 -10.58 -0.49 -6.11
C ILE A 144 -12.01 -0.99 -6.08
N THR A 145 -12.95 -0.09 -5.78
CA THR A 145 -14.38 -0.34 -5.92
C THR A 145 -14.91 0.29 -7.20
N LEU A 146 -15.56 -0.51 -8.03
CA LEU A 146 -16.21 -0.08 -9.26
C LEU A 146 -17.66 -0.59 -9.26
N GLY A 147 -18.60 0.34 -9.13
CA GLY A 147 -20.01 0.02 -8.94
C GLY A 147 -20.26 -0.70 -7.62
N ASP A 148 -20.82 -1.90 -7.68
CA ASP A 148 -21.14 -2.76 -6.54
C ASP A 148 -20.06 -3.82 -6.22
N LYS A 149 -18.91 -3.76 -6.90
CA LYS A 149 -17.85 -4.77 -6.75
C LYS A 149 -16.53 -4.16 -6.34
N ILE A 150 -15.77 -4.95 -5.61
CA ILE A 150 -14.39 -4.63 -5.23
C ILE A 150 -13.44 -5.52 -6.03
N TYR A 151 -12.37 -4.93 -6.54
CA TYR A 151 -11.33 -5.60 -7.32
C TYR A 151 -10.00 -5.45 -6.61
N LEU A 152 -9.36 -6.57 -6.30
CA LEU A 152 -8.05 -6.65 -5.66
C LEU A 152 -7.03 -7.10 -6.68
N HIS A 153 -6.02 -6.28 -6.96
CA HIS A 153 -4.82 -6.69 -7.68
C HIS A 153 -3.78 -7.19 -6.68
N ALA A 154 -3.23 -8.37 -6.94
CA ALA A 154 -2.20 -8.95 -6.10
C ALA A 154 -1.13 -9.67 -6.92
N VAL A 155 0.08 -9.78 -6.37
CA VAL A 155 1.22 -10.48 -6.96
C VAL A 155 1.39 -11.85 -6.33
N VAL A 156 1.65 -12.85 -7.15
CA VAL A 156 1.86 -14.24 -6.74
C VAL A 156 3.34 -14.55 -6.81
N ASN A 157 3.92 -14.86 -5.65
CA ASN A 157 5.34 -15.14 -5.50
C ASN A 157 5.61 -16.64 -5.37
N GLN A 158 6.64 -17.10 -6.06
CA GLN A 158 7.26 -18.41 -5.87
C GLN A 158 8.66 -18.22 -5.28
N GLY A 159 8.75 -18.23 -3.96
CA GLY A 159 9.91 -17.70 -3.25
C GLY A 159 9.85 -16.17 -3.19
N PHE A 160 10.63 -15.58 -2.27
CA PHE A 160 10.56 -14.15 -2.04
C PHE A 160 11.09 -13.34 -3.25
N GLY A 161 10.25 -12.42 -3.74
CA GLY A 161 10.60 -11.53 -4.85
C GLY A 161 10.61 -12.18 -6.23
N ASN A 162 10.36 -13.50 -6.34
CA ASN A 162 10.13 -14.16 -7.60
C ASN A 162 8.64 -14.13 -7.95
N VAL A 163 8.19 -13.04 -8.53
CA VAL A 163 6.81 -12.89 -8.99
C VAL A 163 6.59 -13.69 -10.25
N ILE A 164 5.79 -14.75 -10.16
CA ILE A 164 5.47 -15.61 -11.32
C ILE A 164 4.35 -15.03 -12.18
N TRP A 165 3.38 -14.34 -11.55
CA TRP A 165 2.33 -13.58 -12.23
C TRP A 165 1.65 -12.65 -11.21
N SER A 166 0.89 -11.69 -11.71
CA SER A 166 -0.08 -10.94 -10.92
C SER A 166 -1.48 -11.15 -11.48
N GLY A 167 -2.50 -10.92 -10.65
CA GLY A 167 -3.88 -11.17 -11.03
C GLY A 167 -4.89 -10.30 -10.31
N ILE A 168 -6.16 -10.52 -10.66
CA ILE A 168 -7.27 -9.77 -10.11
C ILE A 168 -8.29 -10.72 -9.49
N TRP A 169 -8.65 -10.45 -8.24
CA TRP A 169 -9.73 -11.11 -7.51
C TRP A 169 -10.90 -10.14 -7.34
N VAL A 170 -12.11 -10.67 -7.30
CA VAL A 170 -13.34 -9.88 -7.26
C VAL A 170 -14.17 -10.27 -6.05
N SER A 171 -14.64 -9.28 -5.33
CA SER A 171 -15.64 -9.43 -4.26
C SER A 171 -16.92 -8.69 -4.62
N ALA A 172 -18.09 -9.32 -4.34
CA ALA A 172 -19.42 -8.74 -4.50
C ALA A 172 -20.15 -8.56 -3.14
N ASP A 173 -19.46 -8.76 -2.04
CA ASP A 173 -19.98 -8.78 -0.67
C ASP A 173 -19.11 -7.95 0.29
N ASN A 174 -18.65 -6.79 -0.16
CA ASN A 174 -17.84 -5.84 0.62
C ASN A 174 -16.50 -6.40 1.12
N GLY A 175 -15.91 -7.38 0.40
CA GLY A 175 -14.63 -7.97 0.74
C GLY A 175 -14.72 -9.20 1.64
N GLU A 176 -15.94 -9.71 1.94
CA GLU A 176 -16.10 -10.92 2.74
C GLU A 176 -15.59 -12.16 1.99
N THR A 177 -15.94 -12.30 0.72
CA THR A 177 -15.46 -13.41 -0.13
C THR A 177 -14.84 -12.89 -1.42
N TRP A 178 -13.88 -13.66 -1.96
CA TRP A 178 -13.13 -13.28 -3.14
C TRP A 178 -13.11 -14.42 -4.16
N GLN A 179 -13.37 -14.09 -5.40
CA GLN A 179 -13.33 -15.00 -6.52
C GLN A 179 -12.17 -14.63 -7.45
N ASP A 180 -11.41 -15.63 -7.86
CA ASP A 180 -10.41 -15.46 -8.89
C ASP A 180 -11.10 -15.12 -10.22
N SER A 181 -10.78 -13.97 -10.80
CA SER A 181 -11.35 -13.53 -12.08
C SER A 181 -10.78 -14.23 -13.28
N GLY A 182 -9.69 -15.00 -13.11
CA GLY A 182 -8.91 -15.58 -14.19
C GLY A 182 -7.97 -14.59 -14.90
N ALA A 183 -7.98 -13.30 -14.55
CA ALA A 183 -7.03 -12.34 -15.10
C ALA A 183 -5.60 -12.68 -14.65
N ARG A 184 -4.69 -12.80 -15.61
CA ARG A 184 -3.27 -13.12 -15.36
C ARG A 184 -2.38 -12.19 -16.16
N PHE A 185 -1.42 -11.61 -15.47
CA PHE A 185 -0.37 -10.79 -16.05
C PHE A 185 0.97 -11.50 -15.73
N PRO A 186 1.72 -11.98 -16.73
CA PRO A 186 2.98 -12.68 -16.51
C PRO A 186 3.96 -11.82 -15.69
N GLY A 187 4.69 -12.43 -14.76
CA GLY A 187 5.65 -11.71 -13.89
C GLY A 187 6.73 -10.95 -14.65
N GLU A 188 7.10 -11.45 -15.85
CA GLU A 188 8.10 -10.82 -16.72
C GLU A 188 7.50 -9.77 -17.69
N ALA A 189 6.17 -9.52 -17.63
CA ALA A 189 5.51 -8.58 -18.54
C ALA A 189 6.12 -7.17 -18.43
N TYR A 190 6.46 -6.58 -19.59
CA TYR A 190 7.06 -5.25 -19.71
C TYR A 190 8.33 -5.09 -18.86
N GLU A 191 9.20 -6.08 -18.89
CA GLU A 191 10.43 -6.11 -18.09
C GLU A 191 10.10 -6.00 -16.59
N LYS A 192 9.16 -6.83 -16.12
CA LYS A 192 8.65 -6.89 -14.74
C LYS A 192 7.82 -5.69 -14.28
N ARG A 193 7.60 -4.67 -15.12
CA ARG A 193 6.86 -3.45 -14.74
C ARG A 193 5.35 -3.65 -14.60
N TRP A 194 4.84 -4.88 -14.76
CA TRP A 194 3.42 -5.19 -14.49
C TRP A 194 3.22 -5.99 -13.20
N GLN A 195 4.11 -5.91 -12.24
CA GLN A 195 3.98 -6.69 -11.01
C GLN A 195 3.17 -5.96 -9.93
N LEU A 196 3.51 -4.71 -9.61
CA LEU A 196 2.70 -3.87 -8.75
C LEU A 196 1.78 -3.00 -9.59
N ALA A 197 0.52 -2.85 -9.16
CA ALA A 197 -0.43 -1.94 -9.79
C ALA A 197 -1.02 -0.98 -8.76
N SER A 198 -1.29 0.24 -9.20
CA SER A 198 -2.15 1.17 -8.48
C SER A 198 -3.08 1.87 -9.47
N TRP A 199 -4.34 2.00 -9.10
CA TRP A 199 -5.40 2.39 -10.01
C TRP A 199 -6.47 3.29 -9.40
N ASP A 200 -7.07 4.12 -10.26
CA ASP A 200 -8.31 4.82 -9.90
C ASP A 200 -9.12 5.17 -11.16
N LEU A 201 -10.41 5.47 -10.94
CA LEU A 201 -11.38 5.76 -11.99
C LEU A 201 -11.35 7.25 -12.36
N GLY A 202 -11.11 7.52 -13.65
CA GLY A 202 -11.21 8.86 -14.23
C GLY A 202 -12.66 9.30 -14.48
N LYS A 203 -12.87 10.62 -14.61
CA LYS A 203 -14.17 11.20 -15.00
C LYS A 203 -14.62 10.79 -16.41
N ASP A 204 -13.69 10.42 -17.25
CA ASP A 204 -13.90 9.93 -18.63
C ASP A 204 -14.24 8.43 -18.69
N ASN A 205 -14.51 7.83 -17.53
CA ASN A 205 -14.86 6.42 -17.38
C ASN A 205 -13.77 5.46 -17.89
N TRP A 206 -12.51 5.81 -17.65
CA TRP A 206 -11.35 4.93 -17.75
C TRP A 206 -10.76 4.70 -16.37
N VAL A 207 -10.40 3.48 -16.06
CA VAL A 207 -9.50 3.16 -14.94
C VAL A 207 -8.08 3.36 -15.45
N TYR A 208 -7.34 4.26 -14.80
CA TYR A 208 -5.92 4.48 -15.05
C TYR A 208 -5.11 3.65 -14.08
N VAL A 209 -4.05 3.02 -14.59
CA VAL A 209 -3.26 2.05 -13.84
C VAL A 209 -1.79 2.37 -13.99
N TYR A 210 -1.15 2.78 -12.90
CA TYR A 210 0.30 2.84 -12.81
C TYR A 210 0.81 1.48 -12.36
N THR A 211 1.85 0.97 -13.04
CA THR A 211 2.44 -0.31 -12.70
C THR A 211 3.96 -0.21 -12.62
N SER A 212 4.56 -1.00 -11.75
CA SER A 212 6.00 -1.06 -11.49
C SER A 212 6.44 -2.47 -11.07
N GLU A 213 7.72 -2.62 -10.79
CA GLU A 213 8.32 -3.88 -10.36
C GLU A 213 8.22 -4.07 -8.84
N PHE A 214 7.97 -5.30 -8.42
CA PHE A 214 7.84 -5.68 -7.01
C PHE A 214 9.13 -5.47 -6.20
N LEU A 215 10.29 -5.71 -6.80
CA LEU A 215 11.59 -5.54 -6.12
C LEU A 215 12.05 -4.08 -6.03
N ARG A 216 11.25 -3.12 -6.55
CA ARG A 216 11.54 -1.68 -6.45
C ARG A 216 12.83 -1.29 -7.19
N GLU A 217 13.02 -1.82 -8.39
CA GLU A 217 14.22 -1.60 -9.21
C GLU A 217 13.91 -0.89 -10.53
N SER A 218 12.61 -0.67 -10.84
CA SER A 218 12.19 -0.08 -12.11
C SER A 218 11.33 1.17 -11.95
N SER A 219 11.27 1.94 -13.03
CA SER A 219 10.31 3.03 -13.20
C SER A 219 8.93 2.51 -13.56
N MET A 220 7.92 3.37 -13.38
CA MET A 220 6.53 3.02 -13.68
C MET A 220 6.18 3.20 -15.17
N ILE A 221 5.18 2.42 -15.60
CA ILE A 221 4.46 2.58 -16.87
C ILE A 221 2.97 2.81 -16.60
N LEU A 222 2.27 3.34 -17.60
CA LEU A 222 0.85 3.66 -17.50
C LEU A 222 0.04 2.83 -18.47
N HIS A 223 -1.07 2.31 -17.96
CA HIS A 223 -2.14 1.69 -18.74
C HIS A 223 -3.48 2.32 -18.41
N ARG A 224 -4.48 2.04 -19.25
CA ARG A 224 -5.88 2.29 -18.93
C ARG A 224 -6.77 1.15 -19.41
N VAL A 225 -7.89 0.97 -18.73
CA VAL A 225 -8.89 -0.03 -19.09
C VAL A 225 -10.30 0.50 -18.79
N ARG A 226 -11.31 0.04 -19.52
CA ARG A 226 -12.69 0.33 -19.16
C ARG A 226 -13.11 -0.43 -17.90
N PRO A 227 -13.92 0.15 -17.00
CA PRO A 227 -14.33 -0.53 -15.76
C PRO A 227 -14.88 -1.93 -15.96
N TRP A 228 -15.72 -2.13 -17.01
CA TRP A 228 -16.32 -3.43 -17.34
C TRP A 228 -15.34 -4.44 -18.00
N HIS A 229 -14.13 -4.02 -18.27
CA HIS A 229 -13.04 -4.84 -18.81
C HIS A 229 -11.87 -5.01 -17.85
N ILE A 230 -12.00 -4.57 -16.59
CA ILE A 230 -10.89 -4.56 -15.63
C ILE A 230 -10.26 -5.95 -15.42
N THR A 231 -11.04 -7.03 -15.56
CA THR A 231 -10.58 -8.43 -15.45
C THR A 231 -10.12 -9.03 -16.78
N ARG A 232 -9.90 -8.22 -17.81
CA ARG A 232 -9.48 -8.66 -19.13
C ARG A 232 -8.13 -8.09 -19.52
N PRO A 233 -7.02 -8.81 -19.31
CA PRO A 233 -5.66 -8.31 -19.58
C PRO A 233 -5.48 -7.78 -21.00
N GLU A 234 -6.10 -8.40 -22.00
CA GLU A 234 -6.01 -8.02 -23.41
C GLU A 234 -6.73 -6.69 -23.76
N LYS A 235 -7.49 -6.14 -22.82
CA LYS A 235 -8.21 -4.85 -22.98
C LYS A 235 -7.49 -3.64 -22.38
N TYR A 236 -6.38 -3.89 -21.68
CA TYR A 236 -5.57 -2.80 -21.16
C TYR A 236 -4.81 -2.11 -22.29
N GLN A 237 -4.97 -0.80 -22.38
CA GLN A 237 -4.30 0.02 -23.38
C GLN A 237 -3.06 0.67 -22.76
N PRO A 238 -1.86 0.31 -23.19
CA PRO A 238 -0.64 0.95 -22.72
C PRO A 238 -0.51 2.38 -23.26
N TRP A 239 0.14 3.23 -22.48
CA TRP A 239 0.55 4.57 -22.84
C TRP A 239 2.03 4.58 -23.19
N GLY A 240 2.35 4.91 -24.42
CA GLY A 240 3.73 4.87 -24.89
C GLY A 240 4.01 5.79 -26.04
N LYS A 241 5.24 5.77 -26.51
CA LYS A 241 5.68 6.58 -27.66
C LYS A 241 5.66 5.77 -28.95
N ARG A 242 4.99 6.32 -29.99
CA ARG A 242 5.06 5.84 -31.36
C ARG A 242 5.52 6.99 -32.25
N HIS A 243 6.61 6.80 -32.97
CA HIS A 243 7.25 7.87 -33.77
C HIS A 243 7.51 9.15 -32.95
N GLY A 244 7.98 9.01 -31.71
CA GLY A 244 8.30 10.11 -30.82
C GLY A 244 7.10 10.80 -30.16
N ARG A 245 5.86 10.41 -30.47
CA ARG A 245 4.63 11.00 -29.92
C ARG A 245 3.95 10.02 -28.96
N TRP A 246 3.52 10.54 -27.83
CA TRP A 246 2.74 9.80 -26.87
C TRP A 246 1.34 9.46 -27.40
N CYS A 247 0.95 8.19 -27.30
CA CYS A 247 -0.38 7.72 -27.69
C CYS A 247 -0.78 6.44 -26.95
N TRP A 248 -2.07 6.22 -26.84
CA TRP A 248 -2.62 4.95 -26.34
C TRP A 248 -2.47 3.83 -27.37
N GLY A 249 -2.19 2.61 -26.87
CA GLY A 249 -2.00 1.44 -27.71
C GLY A 249 -0.61 1.34 -28.38
N ALA A 250 0.32 2.24 -28.03
CA ALA A 250 1.74 2.04 -28.30
C ALA A 250 2.36 1.18 -27.19
N ASP A 251 3.48 0.53 -27.47
CA ASP A 251 4.23 -0.17 -26.40
C ASP A 251 4.52 0.77 -25.26
N PRO A 252 4.34 0.33 -24.00
CA PRO A 252 4.45 1.22 -22.86
C PRO A 252 5.85 1.81 -22.75
N THR A 253 5.91 3.10 -22.49
CA THR A 253 7.16 3.82 -22.29
C THR A 253 7.20 4.31 -20.84
N PRO A 254 8.29 4.10 -20.09
CA PRO A 254 8.45 4.63 -18.74
C PRO A 254 8.13 6.13 -18.68
N LEU A 255 7.37 6.53 -17.67
CA LEU A 255 6.92 7.92 -17.54
C LEU A 255 8.03 8.84 -17.03
N SER A 256 8.92 8.31 -16.19
CA SER A 256 10.09 9.00 -15.63
C SER A 256 11.19 7.99 -15.34
N ASP A 257 12.33 8.48 -14.86
CA ASP A 257 13.45 7.65 -14.39
C ASP A 257 13.37 7.35 -12.88
N ASP A 258 12.27 7.73 -12.23
CA ASP A 258 12.06 7.44 -10.82
C ASP A 258 11.83 5.95 -10.60
N ILE A 259 12.43 5.43 -9.57
CA ILE A 259 12.19 4.06 -9.13
C ILE A 259 10.97 4.05 -8.23
N ILE A 260 9.99 3.23 -8.59
CA ILE A 260 8.68 3.20 -7.96
C ILE A 260 8.47 1.84 -7.29
N GLY A 261 8.38 1.84 -5.98
CA GLY A 261 7.94 0.69 -5.18
C GLY A 261 6.43 0.65 -5.02
N GLU A 262 5.98 0.29 -3.83
CA GLU A 262 4.56 0.34 -3.46
C GLU A 262 4.04 1.77 -3.66
N ASN A 263 2.90 1.88 -4.32
CA ASN A 263 2.39 3.18 -4.70
C ASN A 263 0.87 3.27 -4.63
N SER A 264 0.36 4.50 -4.61
CA SER A 264 -1.07 4.78 -4.59
C SER A 264 -1.40 5.94 -5.53
N LEU A 265 -2.21 5.65 -6.54
CA LEU A 265 -2.76 6.63 -7.48
C LEU A 265 -4.22 6.89 -7.10
N ARG A 266 -4.58 8.14 -6.77
CA ARG A 266 -5.96 8.49 -6.40
C ARG A 266 -6.38 9.81 -7.02
N ARG A 267 -7.64 9.88 -7.43
CA ARG A 267 -8.24 11.07 -8.02
C ARG A 267 -8.96 11.93 -6.98
N PHE A 268 -8.65 13.21 -6.96
CA PHE A 268 -9.30 14.23 -6.14
C PHE A 268 -9.90 15.33 -7.03
N GLY A 269 -11.17 15.20 -7.35
CA GLY A 269 -11.83 16.14 -8.28
C GLY A 269 -11.21 16.08 -9.67
N ASP A 270 -10.54 17.16 -10.10
CA ASP A 270 -9.85 17.28 -11.39
C ASP A 270 -8.34 17.02 -11.30
N LYS A 271 -7.86 16.65 -10.13
CA LYS A 271 -6.45 16.37 -9.88
C LYS A 271 -6.26 14.92 -9.50
N TRP A 272 -5.03 14.44 -9.67
CA TRP A 272 -4.57 13.13 -9.27
C TRP A 272 -3.40 13.27 -8.33
N ILE A 273 -3.39 12.51 -7.25
CA ILE A 273 -2.20 12.33 -6.44
C ILE A 273 -1.61 10.96 -6.71
N HIS A 274 -0.31 10.91 -6.82
CA HIS A 274 0.47 9.69 -6.84
C HIS A 274 1.44 9.74 -5.67
N THR A 275 1.39 8.74 -4.79
CA THR A 275 2.33 8.54 -3.68
C THR A 275 3.09 7.26 -3.92
N TRP A 276 4.38 7.20 -3.59
CA TRP A 276 5.18 5.99 -3.79
C TRP A 276 6.36 5.90 -2.84
N PHE A 277 6.80 4.68 -2.58
CA PHE A 277 8.08 4.42 -1.95
C PHE A 277 9.21 4.46 -3.00
N ASP A 278 10.18 5.35 -2.81
CA ASP A 278 11.42 5.45 -3.59
C ASP A 278 12.52 4.71 -2.83
N GLY A 279 12.74 3.44 -3.19
CA GLY A 279 13.69 2.57 -2.50
C GLY A 279 15.11 3.11 -2.53
N PRO A 280 15.69 3.50 -3.69
CA PRO A 280 17.03 4.06 -3.79
C PRO A 280 17.27 5.32 -2.98
N ARG A 281 16.26 6.21 -2.88
CA ARG A 281 16.34 7.43 -2.09
C ARG A 281 15.85 7.24 -0.66
N TYR A 282 15.31 6.08 -0.37
CA TYR A 282 14.82 5.65 0.93
C TYR A 282 13.84 6.65 1.54
N ARG A 283 12.73 6.88 0.84
CA ARG A 283 11.72 7.86 1.23
C ARG A 283 10.36 7.57 0.59
N ILE A 284 9.33 8.20 1.10
CA ILE A 284 8.02 8.26 0.46
C ILE A 284 7.85 9.64 -0.16
N ASP A 285 7.66 9.66 -1.47
CA ASP A 285 7.38 10.87 -2.24
C ASP A 285 5.92 10.91 -2.68
N CYS A 286 5.44 12.13 -2.97
CA CYS A 286 4.18 12.30 -3.70
C CYS A 286 4.28 13.38 -4.76
N GLN A 287 3.30 13.35 -5.66
CA GLN A 287 3.15 14.31 -6.75
C GLN A 287 1.68 14.53 -7.08
N VAL A 288 1.30 15.77 -7.34
CA VAL A 288 -0.06 16.09 -7.82
C VAL A 288 -0.02 16.41 -9.30
N LEU A 289 -0.80 15.66 -10.06
CA LEU A 289 -0.90 15.73 -11.51
C LEU A 289 -2.29 16.22 -11.94
N LYS A 290 -2.37 16.86 -13.09
CA LYS A 290 -3.66 17.20 -13.72
C LYS A 290 -4.34 15.98 -14.33
N HIS A 291 -3.54 15.03 -14.81
CA HIS A 291 -4.01 13.81 -15.45
C HIS A 291 -2.91 12.73 -15.38
N PRO A 292 -3.24 11.43 -15.33
CA PRO A 292 -2.22 10.37 -15.27
C PRO A 292 -1.27 10.31 -16.47
N THR A 293 -1.65 10.90 -17.62
CA THR A 293 -0.79 11.01 -18.80
C THR A 293 0.13 12.24 -18.76
N GLN A 294 0.03 13.10 -17.75
CA GLN A 294 0.96 14.22 -17.61
C GLN A 294 2.38 13.68 -17.41
N ASP A 295 3.35 14.29 -18.08
CA ASP A 295 4.77 13.98 -17.81
C ASP A 295 5.11 14.33 -16.35
N PRO A 296 5.45 13.34 -15.51
CA PRO A 296 5.73 13.57 -14.09
C PRO A 296 6.88 14.55 -13.86
N ARG A 297 7.80 14.71 -14.83
CA ARG A 297 8.92 15.65 -14.75
C ARG A 297 8.49 17.11 -14.79
N THR A 298 7.24 17.38 -15.19
CA THR A 298 6.65 18.73 -15.24
C THR A 298 5.93 19.16 -13.96
N ALA A 299 6.00 18.34 -12.93
CA ALA A 299 5.43 18.67 -11.63
C ALA A 299 6.47 18.40 -10.52
N LYS A 300 6.51 19.27 -9.52
CA LYS A 300 7.35 19.05 -8.33
C LYS A 300 6.95 17.78 -7.60
N LYS A 301 7.92 17.21 -6.90
CA LYS A 301 7.71 16.18 -5.91
C LYS A 301 7.75 16.80 -4.51
N PHE A 302 6.95 16.25 -3.63
CA PHE A 302 7.01 16.54 -2.21
C PHE A 302 7.44 15.26 -1.49
N THR A 303 8.54 15.32 -0.72
CA THR A 303 8.95 14.20 0.12
C THR A 303 8.09 14.19 1.37
N MET A 304 7.27 13.17 1.49
CA MET A 304 6.31 13.01 2.58
C MET A 304 7.01 12.52 3.86
N LEU A 305 7.81 11.46 3.72
CA LEU A 305 8.52 10.81 4.82
C LEU A 305 9.91 10.39 4.35
N HIS A 306 10.89 10.51 5.23
CA HIS A 306 12.26 10.12 4.99
C HIS A 306 12.60 8.82 5.70
N GLY A 307 13.44 7.99 5.09
CA GLY A 307 14.06 6.85 5.76
C GLY A 307 15.19 7.30 6.70
N THR A 308 15.33 6.60 7.82
CA THR A 308 16.39 6.84 8.81
C THR A 308 16.80 5.54 9.51
N SER A 309 17.67 5.62 10.51
CA SER A 309 17.96 4.52 11.44
C SER A 309 17.00 4.54 12.62
N TRP A 310 16.85 3.39 13.31
CA TRP A 310 15.96 3.25 14.46
C TRP A 310 16.23 4.25 15.60
N ASP A 311 17.49 4.64 15.81
CA ASP A 311 17.89 5.60 16.85
C ASP A 311 17.62 7.06 16.48
N ASN A 312 17.23 7.33 15.24
CA ASN A 312 17.04 8.70 14.72
C ASN A 312 15.62 8.94 14.20
N GLU A 313 14.65 8.14 14.66
CA GLU A 313 13.27 8.34 14.29
C GLU A 313 12.69 9.64 14.86
N ASP A 314 11.91 10.34 14.04
CA ASP A 314 11.07 11.45 14.46
C ASP A 314 9.74 11.43 13.67
N VAL A 315 8.99 12.53 13.69
CA VAL A 315 7.67 12.61 13.06
C VAL A 315 7.71 12.28 11.57
N ASN A 316 8.73 12.70 10.84
CA ASN A 316 8.81 12.48 9.39
C ASN A 316 10.07 11.73 8.95
N HIS A 317 10.83 11.16 9.88
CA HIS A 317 11.95 10.25 9.62
C HIS A 317 11.66 8.90 10.27
N LEU A 318 11.55 7.84 9.47
CA LEU A 318 11.16 6.51 9.89
C LEU A 318 12.17 5.46 9.45
N ALA A 319 12.55 4.57 10.36
CA ALA A 319 13.38 3.44 10.02
C ALA A 319 12.60 2.41 9.21
N GLN A 320 13.21 1.89 8.16
CA GLN A 320 12.69 0.77 7.36
C GLN A 320 11.22 0.93 6.92
N LEU A 321 10.84 2.18 6.54
CA LEU A 321 9.52 2.51 6.00
C LEU A 321 9.34 1.96 4.59
N TYR A 322 8.07 1.67 4.25
CA TYR A 322 7.61 1.36 2.88
C TYR A 322 6.09 1.43 2.79
N GLY A 323 5.55 1.25 1.58
CA GLY A 323 4.13 1.43 1.34
C GLY A 323 3.69 2.90 1.45
N SER A 324 2.64 3.27 0.77
CA SER A 324 2.09 4.63 0.83
C SER A 324 0.68 4.64 0.25
N TYR A 325 -0.29 4.16 1.03
CA TYR A 325 -1.65 3.97 0.54
C TYR A 325 -2.56 5.08 1.01
N VAL A 326 -3.12 5.83 0.07
CA VAL A 326 -4.05 6.93 0.37
C VAL A 326 -5.36 6.37 0.90
N ILE A 327 -5.78 6.84 2.09
CA ILE A 327 -7.00 6.39 2.76
C ILE A 327 -8.23 7.12 2.18
N PRO A 328 -9.30 6.42 1.74
CA PRO A 328 -10.54 7.04 1.27
C PRO A 328 -11.18 7.94 2.33
N GLY A 329 -11.71 9.08 1.91
CA GLY A 329 -12.15 10.16 2.80
C GLY A 329 -11.14 11.29 2.92
N SER A 330 -9.90 11.09 2.46
CA SER A 330 -8.87 12.12 2.33
C SER A 330 -9.27 13.23 1.35
N LYS A 331 -8.60 14.38 1.49
CA LYS A 331 -8.63 15.51 0.56
C LYS A 331 -7.20 16.01 0.35
N LEU A 332 -6.92 16.73 -0.73
CA LEU A 332 -5.58 17.32 -0.90
C LEU A 332 -5.22 18.34 0.20
N SER A 333 -6.22 18.98 0.80
CA SER A 333 -6.01 19.87 1.96
C SER A 333 -5.78 19.09 3.27
N ASP A 334 -6.14 17.80 3.31
CA ASP A 334 -6.11 16.93 4.49
C ASP A 334 -5.96 15.47 4.05
N LEU A 335 -4.75 15.11 3.65
CA LEU A 335 -4.44 13.78 3.11
C LEU A 335 -4.03 12.85 4.24
N HIS A 336 -4.58 11.64 4.22
CA HIS A 336 -4.19 10.56 5.12
C HIS A 336 -3.67 9.37 4.31
N ILE A 337 -2.56 8.79 4.77
CA ILE A 337 -1.98 7.58 4.16
C ILE A 337 -1.69 6.52 5.21
N ALA A 338 -1.72 5.27 4.77
CA ALA A 338 -1.20 4.13 5.51
C ALA A 338 0.25 3.89 5.09
N VAL A 339 1.16 3.75 6.05
CA VAL A 339 2.60 3.54 5.85
C VAL A 339 3.05 2.36 6.68
N SER A 340 3.86 1.49 6.09
CA SER A 340 4.39 0.30 6.75
C SER A 340 5.80 0.52 7.27
N GLN A 341 6.13 -0.26 8.28
CA GLN A 341 7.45 -0.32 8.88
C GLN A 341 7.79 -1.76 9.26
N TRP A 342 8.99 -2.21 8.96
CA TRP A 342 9.47 -3.54 9.33
C TRP A 342 10.91 -3.52 9.83
N ASN A 343 11.12 -3.89 11.09
CA ASN A 343 12.47 -4.13 11.59
C ASN A 343 12.96 -5.50 11.10
N THR A 344 13.74 -5.49 10.02
CA THR A 344 14.26 -6.71 9.40
C THR A 344 15.37 -7.40 10.18
N SER A 345 15.88 -6.77 11.24
CA SER A 345 16.96 -7.33 12.04
C SER A 345 16.47 -8.32 13.12
N ASP A 346 15.34 -8.01 13.74
CA ASP A 346 14.81 -8.77 14.88
C ASP A 346 13.30 -8.98 14.86
N ASN A 347 12.61 -8.42 13.85
CA ASN A 347 11.16 -8.45 13.71
C ASN A 347 10.38 -7.84 14.90
N SER A 348 11.03 -7.00 15.70
CA SER A 348 10.40 -6.31 16.84
C SER A 348 9.32 -5.33 16.41
N ARG A 349 9.28 -4.95 15.12
CA ARG A 349 8.27 -4.11 14.51
C ARG A 349 7.92 -4.60 13.10
N TYR A 350 6.64 -4.77 12.87
CA TYR A 350 6.04 -5.07 11.56
C TYR A 350 4.60 -4.59 11.63
N ASN A 351 4.38 -3.34 11.27
CA ASN A 351 3.11 -2.67 11.49
C ASN A 351 2.79 -1.63 10.41
N VAL A 352 1.57 -1.16 10.46
CA VAL A 352 1.05 -0.07 9.62
C VAL A 352 0.70 1.12 10.49
N MET A 353 1.04 2.32 10.05
CA MET A 353 0.81 3.59 10.72
C MET A 353 -0.04 4.50 9.85
N GLN A 354 -0.81 5.37 10.48
CA GLN A 354 -1.51 6.46 9.80
C GLN A 354 -0.74 7.77 9.91
N TYR A 355 -0.48 8.37 8.76
CA TYR A 355 0.07 9.72 8.63
C TYR A 355 -0.92 10.67 8.00
N ARG A 356 -0.87 11.94 8.43
CA ARG A 356 -1.71 13.04 7.98
C ARG A 356 -0.86 14.16 7.42
N PHE A 357 -1.24 14.69 6.25
CA PHE A 357 -0.56 15.78 5.56
C PHE A 357 -1.58 16.88 5.27
N GLN A 358 -1.38 18.07 5.87
CA GLN A 358 -2.29 19.20 5.71
C GLN A 358 -1.62 20.31 4.89
N GLY A 359 -2.30 20.77 3.85
CA GLY A 359 -1.82 21.90 3.03
C GLY A 359 -1.26 21.51 1.67
N LEU A 360 -1.35 20.22 1.23
CA LEU A 360 -0.92 19.82 -0.10
C LEU A 360 -1.73 20.48 -1.24
N ASP A 361 -2.95 20.96 -0.97
CA ASP A 361 -3.76 21.74 -1.91
C ASP A 361 -3.16 23.13 -2.23
N ARG A 362 -2.31 23.65 -1.34
CA ARG A 362 -1.64 24.95 -1.43
C ARG A 362 -0.17 24.85 -1.81
N TYR A 363 0.38 23.65 -1.82
CA TYR A 363 1.76 23.41 -2.25
C TYR A 363 1.95 23.77 -3.72
N ASP A 364 3.08 24.41 -4.06
CA ASP A 364 3.39 24.76 -5.45
C ASP A 364 3.94 23.55 -6.20
N TRP A 365 3.06 22.90 -6.97
CA TRP A 365 3.36 21.70 -7.77
C TRP A 365 4.03 22.00 -9.12
N ARG A 366 4.31 23.23 -9.45
CA ARG A 366 4.99 23.60 -10.71
C ARG A 366 6.49 23.29 -10.59
N ALA A 367 7.03 22.56 -11.61
CA ALA A 367 8.45 22.25 -11.73
C ALA A 367 9.25 23.46 -12.24
#